data_f25c9c3bd5b5dddbb33bbbd9d781137f
#
_entry.id   f25c9c3bd5b5dddbb33bbbd9d781137f
#
_cell.length_a   1.000
_cell.length_b   1.000
_cell.length_c   1.000
_cell.angle_alpha   90.00
_cell.angle_beta   90.00
_cell.angle_gamma   90.00
#
_symmetry.space_group_name_H-M   'P 1'
#
loop_
_entity.id
_entity.type
_entity.pdbx_description
1 polymer ?
#
loop_
_entity_poly.entity_id
_entity_poly.type
_entity_poly.pdbx_seq_one_letter_code
_entity_poly.pdbx_strand_id
1 'polypeptide(L)'
;DDRVYGPGVYDMKGGDVIALFALRALNAVGYEDRQIKLVLTGDEEVAHAFSHGEAGKLVEQYASGCEAAFNLESSYTNGEVTTRRSGGAIIRVKVKGKAAHAGKEPQKGASAILQAARMITEIESRSVFGYLSFNCGRISGGTGANVIPDSCEFSIGIRYAANAQYEEAIAFLKNLCEHVTVPGTSCTMEQNGYYP
;
A
#
# COMPACT_ATOMS: atom_id res chain seq x y z
N ASP A 1 -36.40 -7.79 -7.33
CA ASP A 1 -35.02 -7.89 -6.96
C ASP A 1 -34.64 -6.60 -6.23
N ASP A 2 -34.19 -6.69 -4.99
CA ASP A 2 -33.91 -5.53 -4.12
C ASP A 2 -32.48 -4.99 -4.32
N ARG A 3 -31.83 -5.35 -5.44
CA ARG A 3 -30.46 -4.98 -5.74
C ARG A 3 -30.40 -3.93 -6.85
N VAL A 4 -29.51 -2.95 -6.67
CA VAL A 4 -29.18 -1.93 -7.67
C VAL A 4 -27.79 -2.23 -8.24
N TYR A 5 -27.67 -2.24 -9.56
CA TYR A 5 -26.43 -2.52 -10.26
C TYR A 5 -26.00 -1.30 -11.08
N GLY A 6 -24.71 -1.01 -11.08
CA GLY A 6 -24.12 0.06 -11.89
C GLY A 6 -22.71 0.42 -11.46
N PRO A 7 -21.95 1.15 -12.28
CA PRO A 7 -20.60 1.59 -11.93
C PRO A 7 -20.60 2.45 -10.65
N GLY A 8 -19.79 2.08 -9.68
CA GLY A 8 -19.62 2.80 -8.42
C GLY A 8 -20.86 2.79 -7.49
N VAL A 9 -21.86 1.94 -7.71
CA VAL A 9 -23.06 1.89 -6.86
C VAL A 9 -22.70 1.49 -5.43
N TYR A 10 -21.85 0.48 -5.27
CA TYR A 10 -21.36 0.02 -3.97
C TYR A 10 -20.17 0.85 -3.48
N ASP A 11 -19.26 1.17 -4.37
CA ASP A 11 -18.00 1.87 -4.12
C ASP A 11 -17.94 3.15 -4.98
N MET A 12 -18.31 4.37 -4.39
CA MET A 12 -19.11 4.46 -3.15
C MET A 12 -20.30 5.41 -3.30
N LYS A 13 -20.95 5.45 -4.47
CA LYS A 13 -22.12 6.34 -4.69
C LYS A 13 -23.26 6.11 -3.69
N GLY A 14 -23.37 4.90 -3.14
CA GLY A 14 -24.28 4.61 -2.03
C GLY A 14 -23.98 5.47 -0.81
N GLY A 15 -22.70 5.62 -0.45
CA GLY A 15 -22.24 6.49 0.63
C GLY A 15 -22.53 7.97 0.35
N ASP A 16 -22.31 8.43 -0.89
CA ASP A 16 -22.63 9.81 -1.29
C ASP A 16 -24.11 10.12 -1.10
N VAL A 17 -25.00 9.19 -1.48
CA VAL A 17 -26.44 9.35 -1.29
C VAL A 17 -26.79 9.39 0.19
N ILE A 18 -26.20 8.53 1.02
CA ILE A 18 -26.38 8.55 2.48
C ILE A 18 -25.99 9.90 3.06
N ALA A 19 -24.82 10.46 2.66
CA ALA A 19 -24.37 11.78 3.10
C ALA A 19 -25.40 12.87 2.78
N LEU A 20 -25.86 12.91 1.54
CA LEU A 20 -26.85 13.93 1.10
C LEU A 20 -28.18 13.84 1.86
N PHE A 21 -28.69 12.61 2.09
CA PHE A 21 -29.91 12.43 2.84
C PHE A 21 -29.74 12.73 4.33
N ALA A 22 -28.59 12.40 4.93
CA ALA A 22 -28.27 12.79 6.31
C ALA A 22 -28.24 14.32 6.47
N LEU A 23 -27.59 15.04 5.56
CA LEU A 23 -27.58 16.51 5.57
C LEU A 23 -28.98 17.10 5.41
N ARG A 24 -29.81 16.54 4.52
CA ARG A 24 -31.21 16.98 4.38
C ARG A 24 -32.01 16.75 5.66
N ALA A 25 -31.84 15.61 6.31
CA ALA A 25 -32.52 15.29 7.58
C ALA A 25 -32.10 16.28 8.69
N LEU A 26 -30.81 16.53 8.84
CA LEU A 26 -30.29 17.49 9.81
C LEU A 26 -30.83 18.90 9.57
N ASN A 27 -30.86 19.35 8.32
CA ASN A 27 -31.43 20.65 7.97
C ASN A 27 -32.94 20.71 8.27
N ALA A 28 -33.67 19.63 8.03
CA ALA A 28 -35.12 19.58 8.29
C ALA A 28 -35.46 19.66 9.78
N VAL A 29 -34.57 19.23 10.68
CA VAL A 29 -34.74 19.35 12.14
C VAL A 29 -34.08 20.59 12.72
N GLY A 30 -33.53 21.47 11.87
CA GLY A 30 -32.91 22.72 12.31
C GLY A 30 -31.61 22.52 13.10
N TYR A 31 -30.79 21.53 12.71
CA TYR A 31 -29.50 21.27 13.37
C TYR A 31 -28.51 22.43 13.14
N GLU A 32 -28.07 23.08 14.19
CA GLU A 32 -27.13 24.22 14.15
C GLU A 32 -25.96 24.05 15.13
N ASP A 33 -25.86 22.92 15.85
CA ASP A 33 -24.88 22.75 16.92
C ASP A 33 -23.43 22.77 16.40
N ARG A 34 -23.20 22.29 15.17
CA ARG A 34 -21.86 22.18 14.59
C ARG A 34 -21.87 22.40 13.08
N GLN A 35 -20.78 22.98 12.59
CA GLN A 35 -20.55 23.08 11.15
C GLN A 35 -20.23 21.69 10.57
N ILE A 36 -20.87 21.36 9.46
CA ILE A 36 -20.63 20.11 8.72
C ILE A 36 -19.95 20.46 7.40
N LYS A 37 -18.87 19.75 7.08
CA LYS A 37 -18.16 19.82 5.81
C LYS A 37 -18.36 18.51 5.07
N LEU A 38 -18.83 18.57 3.84
CA LEU A 38 -18.86 17.42 2.92
C LEU A 38 -17.72 17.57 1.92
N VAL A 39 -16.85 16.58 1.85
CA VAL A 39 -15.74 16.54 0.92
C VAL A 39 -15.90 15.30 0.03
N LEU A 40 -15.94 15.51 -1.29
CA LEU A 40 -16.01 14.47 -2.30
C LEU A 40 -14.72 14.48 -3.11
N THR A 41 -14.07 13.35 -3.25
CA THR A 41 -12.85 13.17 -4.05
C THR A 41 -13.16 12.35 -5.30
N GLY A 42 -12.57 12.71 -6.43
CA GLY A 42 -12.83 12.07 -7.72
C GLY A 42 -11.77 11.07 -8.16
N ASP A 43 -10.68 10.91 -7.43
CA ASP A 43 -9.52 10.09 -7.81
C ASP A 43 -8.94 9.25 -6.65
N GLU A 44 -9.76 8.89 -5.66
CA GLU A 44 -9.36 8.06 -4.52
C GLU A 44 -8.88 6.69 -4.97
N GLU A 45 -9.61 6.03 -5.90
CA GLU A 45 -9.36 4.69 -6.42
C GLU A 45 -7.97 4.50 -7.10
N VAL A 46 -7.39 5.60 -7.52
CA VAL A 46 -6.04 5.64 -8.10
C VAL A 46 -5.04 6.32 -7.16
N ALA A 47 -5.31 6.34 -5.86
CA ALA A 47 -4.48 6.94 -4.82
C ALA A 47 -4.12 8.41 -5.14
N HIS A 48 -5.09 9.17 -5.62
CA HIS A 48 -4.98 10.58 -6.01
C HIS A 48 -3.94 10.85 -7.13
N ALA A 49 -3.70 9.86 -8.00
CA ALA A 49 -2.71 10.00 -9.07
C ALA A 49 -3.08 11.06 -10.11
N PHE A 50 -4.37 11.23 -10.41
CA PHE A 50 -4.82 12.23 -11.39
C PHE A 50 -4.67 13.67 -10.90
N SER A 51 -4.84 13.91 -9.60
CA SER A 51 -4.60 15.21 -8.97
C SER A 51 -3.16 15.40 -8.52
N HIS A 52 -2.25 14.46 -8.84
CA HIS A 52 -0.86 14.46 -8.37
C HIS A 52 -0.74 14.58 -6.83
N GLY A 53 -1.69 14.00 -6.10
CA GLY A 53 -1.77 14.02 -4.64
C GLY A 53 -2.43 15.27 -4.04
N GLU A 54 -2.86 16.24 -4.85
CA GLU A 54 -3.49 17.47 -4.35
C GLU A 54 -4.85 17.21 -3.69
N ALA A 55 -5.63 16.23 -4.19
CA ALA A 55 -6.91 15.88 -3.58
C ALA A 55 -6.71 15.37 -2.13
N GLY A 56 -5.70 14.53 -1.88
CA GLY A 56 -5.37 14.08 -0.52
C GLY A 56 -5.02 15.23 0.43
N LYS A 57 -4.21 16.19 -0.02
CA LYS A 57 -3.86 17.39 0.75
C LYS A 57 -5.07 18.26 1.08
N LEU A 58 -6.01 18.39 0.14
CA LEU A 58 -7.26 19.12 0.37
C LEU A 58 -8.13 18.40 1.42
N VAL A 59 -8.24 17.06 1.37
CA VAL A 59 -8.95 16.29 2.40
C VAL A 59 -8.33 16.56 3.77
N GLU A 60 -7.02 16.48 3.90
CA GLU A 60 -6.29 16.76 5.14
C GLU A 60 -6.55 18.18 5.64
N GLN A 61 -6.47 19.17 4.74
CA GLN A 61 -6.75 20.58 5.06
C GLN A 61 -8.17 20.77 5.57
N TYR A 62 -9.18 20.19 4.92
CA TYR A 62 -10.58 20.33 5.32
C TYR A 62 -10.91 19.54 6.59
N ALA A 63 -10.26 18.41 6.84
CA ALA A 63 -10.42 17.62 8.06
C ALA A 63 -9.75 18.27 9.28
N SER A 64 -8.74 19.11 9.05
CA SER A 64 -8.04 19.79 10.12
C SER A 64 -9.00 20.64 10.97
N GLY A 65 -8.92 20.47 12.30
CA GLY A 65 -9.76 21.17 13.27
C GLY A 65 -11.19 20.63 13.37
N CYS A 66 -11.56 19.57 12.68
CA CYS A 66 -12.81 18.86 12.89
C CYS A 66 -12.72 17.96 14.13
N GLU A 67 -13.82 17.83 14.89
CA GLU A 67 -13.91 16.93 16.03
C GLU A 67 -14.05 15.47 15.61
N ALA A 68 -14.67 15.22 14.46
CA ALA A 68 -14.88 13.88 13.92
C ALA A 68 -14.89 13.91 12.39
N ALA A 69 -14.49 12.81 11.78
CA ALA A 69 -14.62 12.56 10.35
C ALA A 69 -15.37 11.24 10.14
N PHE A 70 -16.31 11.24 9.21
CA PHE A 70 -17.08 10.06 8.83
C PHE A 70 -16.72 9.72 7.38
N ASN A 71 -16.06 8.57 7.20
CA ASN A 71 -15.84 8.00 5.88
C ASN A 71 -17.05 7.12 5.53
N LEU A 72 -17.69 7.39 4.39
CA LEU A 72 -18.91 6.73 3.95
C LEU A 72 -18.64 5.67 2.87
N GLU A 73 -17.40 5.17 2.83
CA GLU A 73 -17.06 3.99 2.05
C GLU A 73 -17.87 2.77 2.45
N SER A 74 -17.90 1.78 1.55
CA SER A 74 -18.62 0.54 1.78
C SER A 74 -18.17 -0.15 3.07
N SER A 75 -19.12 -0.67 3.82
CA SER A 75 -18.91 -1.36 5.08
C SER A 75 -19.34 -2.83 4.99
N TYR A 76 -19.09 -3.60 6.05
CA TYR A 76 -19.54 -4.97 6.15
C TYR A 76 -21.06 -5.06 6.23
N THR A 77 -21.64 -6.16 5.71
CA THR A 77 -23.09 -6.38 5.64
C THR A 77 -23.81 -6.51 6.98
N ASN A 78 -23.04 -6.65 8.08
CA ASN A 78 -23.55 -6.74 9.46
C ASN A 78 -23.76 -5.37 10.14
N GLY A 79 -23.51 -4.25 9.43
CA GLY A 79 -23.65 -2.90 9.96
C GLY A 79 -22.50 -2.43 10.87
N GLU A 80 -21.38 -3.16 10.89
CA GLU A 80 -20.18 -2.73 11.61
C GLU A 80 -19.59 -1.48 10.99
N VAL A 81 -19.09 -0.58 11.82
CA VAL A 81 -18.33 0.61 11.42
C VAL A 81 -16.87 0.42 11.75
N THR A 82 -15.99 0.83 10.82
CA THR A 82 -14.56 0.79 11.03
C THR A 82 -14.12 2.01 11.83
N THR A 83 -13.65 1.78 13.06
CA THR A 83 -13.17 2.84 13.96
C THR A 83 -11.64 2.97 13.97
N ARG A 84 -10.92 2.02 13.37
CA ARG A 84 -9.46 2.01 13.26
C ARG A 84 -9.03 1.28 12.00
N ARG A 85 -8.02 1.80 11.32
CA ARG A 85 -7.36 1.16 10.17
C ARG A 85 -5.88 0.94 10.45
N SER A 86 -5.30 -0.08 9.82
CA SER A 86 -3.86 -0.26 9.77
C SER A 86 -3.27 0.66 8.73
N GLY A 87 -2.12 1.23 9.03
CA GLY A 87 -1.32 1.93 8.05
C GLY A 87 -0.79 0.97 6.98
N GLY A 88 -0.38 1.51 5.84
CA GLY A 88 0.14 0.73 4.72
C GLY A 88 1.30 1.42 4.02
N ALA A 89 2.21 0.63 3.46
CA ALA A 89 3.25 1.14 2.58
C ALA A 89 3.54 0.15 1.45
N ILE A 90 4.03 0.67 0.34
CA ILE A 90 4.51 -0.13 -0.79
C ILE A 90 5.97 0.20 -1.02
N ILE A 91 6.82 -0.81 -0.90
CA ILE A 91 8.26 -0.70 -1.13
C ILE A 91 8.61 -1.52 -2.36
N ARG A 92 9.36 -0.93 -3.27
CA ARG A 92 9.97 -1.60 -4.40
C ARG A 92 11.44 -1.86 -4.11
N VAL A 93 11.87 -3.09 -4.27
CA VAL A 93 13.25 -3.52 -4.10
C VAL A 93 13.83 -3.91 -5.44
N LYS A 94 15.00 -3.37 -5.77
CA LYS A 94 15.75 -3.68 -6.99
C LYS A 94 17.08 -4.33 -6.59
N VAL A 95 17.29 -5.54 -7.09
CA VAL A 95 18.52 -6.31 -6.90
C VAL A 95 19.29 -6.32 -8.21
N LYS A 96 20.54 -5.90 -8.17
CA LYS A 96 21.50 -6.03 -9.28
C LYS A 96 22.48 -7.16 -9.00
N GLY A 97 22.78 -7.93 -10.02
CA GLY A 97 23.77 -8.98 -10.02
C GLY A 97 24.70 -8.85 -11.20
N LYS A 98 25.18 -10.00 -11.69
CA LYS A 98 26.08 -10.07 -12.84
C LYS A 98 25.72 -11.27 -13.72
N ALA A 99 25.43 -11.01 -14.99
CA ALA A 99 25.13 -12.06 -15.96
C ALA A 99 26.38 -12.92 -16.25
N ALA A 100 26.16 -14.23 -16.42
CA ALA A 100 27.13 -15.17 -16.92
C ALA A 100 26.43 -16.37 -17.53
N HIS A 101 27.11 -17.14 -18.36
CA HIS A 101 26.57 -18.39 -18.89
C HIS A 101 26.55 -19.47 -17.80
N ALA A 102 25.36 -19.93 -17.40
CA ALA A 102 25.16 -20.80 -16.23
C ALA A 102 25.92 -22.15 -16.32
N GLY A 103 26.11 -22.68 -17.53
CA GLY A 103 26.81 -23.96 -17.73
C GLY A 103 28.31 -23.84 -18.06
N LYS A 104 28.80 -22.67 -18.47
CA LYS A 104 30.21 -22.50 -18.89
C LYS A 104 31.06 -21.78 -17.85
N GLU A 105 30.56 -20.69 -17.30
CA GLU A 105 31.33 -19.81 -16.42
C GLU A 105 30.46 -19.28 -15.25
N PRO A 106 29.76 -20.17 -14.49
CA PRO A 106 28.86 -19.76 -13.43
C PRO A 106 29.56 -18.91 -12.35
N GLN A 107 30.84 -19.17 -12.11
CA GLN A 107 31.66 -18.44 -11.11
C GLN A 107 31.89 -16.97 -11.47
N LYS A 108 31.64 -16.55 -12.71
CA LYS A 108 31.76 -15.14 -13.13
C LYS A 108 30.45 -14.36 -12.92
N GLY A 109 29.35 -15.05 -12.60
CA GLY A 109 28.05 -14.47 -12.39
C GLY A 109 27.73 -14.20 -10.93
N ALA A 110 26.68 -13.38 -10.71
CA ALA A 110 26.07 -13.16 -9.39
C ALA A 110 24.56 -13.09 -9.56
N SER A 111 23.85 -14.05 -8.98
CA SER A 111 22.40 -14.22 -9.22
C SER A 111 21.57 -13.22 -8.42
N ALA A 112 20.97 -12.24 -9.11
CA ALA A 112 20.04 -11.29 -8.53
C ALA A 112 18.75 -11.99 -8.05
N ILE A 113 18.28 -13.01 -8.77
CA ILE A 113 17.09 -13.79 -8.35
C ILE A 113 17.37 -14.55 -7.07
N LEU A 114 18.54 -15.18 -6.92
CA LEU A 114 18.88 -15.90 -5.68
C LEU A 114 18.94 -14.93 -4.49
N GLN A 115 19.52 -13.75 -4.67
CA GLN A 115 19.54 -12.72 -3.62
C GLN A 115 18.11 -12.27 -3.27
N ALA A 116 17.28 -11.98 -4.27
CA ALA A 116 15.88 -11.60 -4.06
C ALA A 116 15.09 -12.71 -3.33
N ALA A 117 15.25 -13.97 -3.72
CA ALA A 117 14.57 -15.10 -3.09
C ALA A 117 14.92 -15.24 -1.60
N ARG A 118 16.21 -15.06 -1.22
CA ARG A 118 16.64 -15.06 0.18
C ARG A 118 16.00 -13.91 0.96
N MET A 119 16.01 -12.71 0.40
CA MET A 119 15.38 -11.55 1.01
C MET A 119 13.88 -11.77 1.21
N ILE A 120 13.17 -12.24 0.19
CA ILE A 120 11.72 -12.50 0.25
C ILE A 120 11.40 -13.50 1.35
N THR A 121 12.14 -14.61 1.42
CA THR A 121 11.93 -15.63 2.47
C THR A 121 12.10 -15.04 3.87
N GLU A 122 13.11 -14.21 4.07
CA GLU A 122 13.36 -13.57 5.36
C GLU A 122 12.30 -12.52 5.68
N ILE A 123 11.89 -11.70 4.71
CA ILE A 123 10.85 -10.68 4.85
C ILE A 123 9.51 -11.31 5.24
N GLU A 124 9.06 -12.31 4.48
CA GLU A 124 7.78 -13.00 4.72
C GLU A 124 7.75 -13.70 6.09
N SER A 125 8.88 -14.25 6.54
CA SER A 125 8.98 -14.92 7.83
C SER A 125 8.77 -14.01 9.05
N ARG A 126 8.86 -12.70 8.87
CA ARG A 126 8.67 -11.70 9.93
C ARG A 126 7.25 -11.18 10.05
N SER A 127 6.34 -11.64 9.21
CA SER A 127 4.93 -11.20 9.25
C SER A 127 4.22 -11.66 10.52
N VAL A 128 3.64 -10.71 11.25
CA VAL A 128 2.78 -10.94 12.42
C VAL A 128 1.45 -10.25 12.19
N PHE A 129 0.40 -11.05 11.97
CA PHE A 129 -0.94 -10.52 11.71
C PHE A 129 -1.41 -9.59 12.86
N GLY A 130 -1.95 -8.44 12.49
CA GLY A 130 -2.43 -7.43 13.45
C GLY A 130 -1.34 -6.56 14.07
N TYR A 131 -0.07 -6.82 13.81
CA TYR A 131 1.06 -6.02 14.30
C TYR A 131 1.84 -5.41 13.15
N LEU A 132 2.62 -6.20 12.44
CA LEU A 132 3.41 -5.81 11.28
C LEU A 132 3.41 -6.98 10.29
N SER A 133 2.89 -6.77 9.09
CA SER A 133 2.87 -7.82 8.07
C SER A 133 3.48 -7.35 6.76
N PHE A 134 4.14 -8.28 6.10
CA PHE A 134 4.77 -8.11 4.80
C PHE A 134 4.11 -9.05 3.79
N ASN A 135 3.98 -8.58 2.56
CA ASN A 135 3.53 -9.39 1.43
C ASN A 135 4.36 -9.04 0.19
N CYS A 136 5.21 -9.95 -0.25
CA CYS A 136 5.98 -9.82 -1.47
C CYS A 136 5.13 -10.23 -2.68
N GLY A 137 4.17 -9.38 -3.04
CA GLY A 137 3.10 -9.70 -3.99
C GLY A 137 3.49 -9.71 -5.47
N ARG A 138 4.67 -9.24 -5.83
CA ARG A 138 5.15 -9.19 -7.22
C ARG A 138 6.65 -9.37 -7.27
N ILE A 139 7.13 -10.21 -8.22
CA ILE A 139 8.54 -10.40 -8.53
C ILE A 139 8.74 -10.53 -10.04
N SER A 140 9.82 -9.97 -10.56
CA SER A 140 10.27 -10.17 -11.95
C SER A 140 11.78 -10.10 -12.06
N GLY A 141 12.38 -10.87 -12.97
CA GLY A 141 13.82 -10.85 -13.18
C GLY A 141 14.32 -11.96 -14.09
N GLY A 142 15.59 -11.83 -14.51
CA GLY A 142 16.24 -12.77 -15.41
C GLY A 142 15.79 -12.67 -16.87
N THR A 143 16.54 -13.33 -17.75
CA THR A 143 16.32 -13.31 -19.21
C THR A 143 16.21 -14.69 -19.84
N GLY A 144 16.72 -15.73 -19.19
CA GLY A 144 16.68 -17.10 -19.69
C GLY A 144 17.30 -18.12 -18.74
N ALA A 145 16.89 -19.36 -18.87
CA ALA A 145 17.30 -20.45 -17.96
C ALA A 145 18.80 -20.78 -18.00
N ASN A 146 19.47 -20.44 -19.08
CA ASN A 146 20.92 -20.67 -19.27
C ASN A 146 21.81 -19.45 -18.92
N VAL A 147 21.22 -18.38 -18.38
CA VAL A 147 21.91 -17.15 -17.99
C VAL A 147 21.70 -16.91 -16.48
N ILE A 148 22.80 -16.65 -15.76
CA ILE A 148 22.72 -16.17 -14.39
C ILE A 148 22.08 -14.79 -14.40
N PRO A 149 20.96 -14.54 -13.67
CA PRO A 149 20.22 -13.30 -13.76
C PRO A 149 20.98 -12.14 -13.10
N ASP A 150 21.16 -11.07 -13.86
CA ASP A 150 21.83 -9.84 -13.42
C ASP A 150 20.87 -8.80 -12.82
N SER A 151 19.58 -9.06 -12.89
CA SER A 151 18.56 -8.17 -12.33
C SER A 151 17.35 -8.94 -11.79
N CYS A 152 16.80 -8.43 -10.70
CA CYS A 152 15.53 -8.87 -10.15
C CYS A 152 14.87 -7.68 -9.42
N GLU A 153 13.58 -7.54 -9.59
CA GLU A 153 12.78 -6.53 -8.89
C GLU A 153 11.59 -7.22 -8.21
N PHE A 154 11.28 -6.80 -6.99
CA PHE A 154 10.07 -7.25 -6.30
C PHE A 154 9.43 -6.11 -5.51
N SER A 155 8.13 -6.23 -5.24
CA SER A 155 7.36 -5.24 -4.49
C SER A 155 6.79 -5.85 -3.23
N ILE A 156 6.88 -5.11 -2.14
CA ILE A 156 6.46 -5.49 -0.80
C ILE A 156 5.30 -4.57 -0.39
N GLY A 157 4.14 -5.15 -0.11
CA GLY A 157 3.07 -4.50 0.63
C GLY A 157 3.33 -4.65 2.12
N ILE A 158 3.33 -3.55 2.86
CA ILE A 158 3.49 -3.53 4.32
C ILE A 158 2.18 -3.09 4.94
N ARG A 159 1.75 -3.76 6.04
CA ARG A 159 0.65 -3.32 6.89
C ARG A 159 1.15 -3.23 8.33
N TYR A 160 0.81 -2.16 9.03
CA TYR A 160 1.29 -1.89 10.38
C TYR A 160 0.20 -1.27 11.26
N ALA A 161 0.28 -1.52 12.56
CA ALA A 161 -0.71 -1.04 13.52
C ALA A 161 -0.44 0.39 14.01
N ALA A 162 0.83 0.83 13.99
CA ALA A 162 1.25 2.18 14.37
C ALA A 162 2.58 2.55 13.69
N ASN A 163 2.92 3.84 13.65
CA ASN A 163 4.11 4.34 12.96
C ASN A 163 5.43 3.72 13.46
N ALA A 164 5.51 3.30 14.73
CA ALA A 164 6.70 2.64 15.24
C ALA A 164 7.02 1.33 14.51
N GLN A 165 6.00 0.54 14.13
CA GLN A 165 6.20 -0.67 13.33
C GLN A 165 6.61 -0.35 11.88
N TYR A 166 6.12 0.76 11.32
CA TYR A 166 6.59 1.22 10.02
C TYR A 166 8.08 1.54 10.05
N GLU A 167 8.54 2.29 11.04
CA GLU A 167 9.97 2.60 11.20
C GLU A 167 10.82 1.33 11.40
N GLU A 168 10.32 0.38 12.19
CA GLU A 168 10.93 -0.95 12.37
C GLU A 168 11.06 -1.68 11.02
N ALA A 169 9.98 -1.70 10.23
CA ALA A 169 9.96 -2.34 8.91
C ALA A 169 10.98 -1.70 7.95
N ILE A 170 11.02 -0.37 7.89
CA ILE A 170 11.96 0.35 7.01
C ILE A 170 13.41 0.13 7.43
N ALA A 171 13.70 0.15 8.72
CA ALA A 171 15.04 -0.12 9.25
C ALA A 171 15.49 -1.56 8.91
N PHE A 172 14.59 -2.53 9.08
CA PHE A 172 14.85 -3.93 8.71
C PHE A 172 15.13 -4.09 7.21
N LEU A 173 14.31 -3.51 6.34
CA LEU A 173 14.49 -3.62 4.89
C LEU A 173 15.77 -2.91 4.41
N LYS A 174 16.13 -1.78 4.99
CA LYS A 174 17.41 -1.10 4.73
C LYS A 174 18.58 -2.01 5.10
N ASN A 175 18.54 -2.62 6.27
CA ASN A 175 19.59 -3.55 6.72
C ASN A 175 19.74 -4.74 5.76
N LEU A 176 18.65 -5.32 5.26
CA LEU A 176 18.71 -6.40 4.25
C LEU A 176 19.33 -5.94 2.93
N CYS A 177 19.06 -4.71 2.49
CA CYS A 177 19.67 -4.16 1.27
C CYS A 177 21.17 -3.86 1.44
N GLU A 178 21.59 -3.45 2.63
CA GLU A 178 23.00 -3.15 2.95
C GLU A 178 23.84 -4.44 3.14
N HIS A 179 23.21 -5.54 3.58
CA HIS A 179 23.88 -6.79 3.91
C HIS A 179 23.45 -7.94 2.98
N VAL A 180 23.72 -7.77 1.67
CA VAL A 180 23.45 -8.82 0.68
C VAL A 180 24.27 -10.08 0.95
N THR A 181 23.66 -11.26 0.76
CA THR A 181 24.25 -12.57 1.08
C THR A 181 24.80 -13.31 -0.14
N VAL A 182 24.49 -12.86 -1.36
CA VAL A 182 25.05 -13.39 -2.60
C VAL A 182 26.18 -12.50 -3.05
N PRO A 183 27.46 -12.92 -3.00
CA PRO A 183 28.59 -12.11 -3.39
C PRO A 183 28.45 -11.56 -4.81
N GLY A 184 28.78 -10.28 -4.99
CA GLY A 184 28.71 -9.60 -6.29
C GLY A 184 27.30 -9.09 -6.66
N THR A 185 26.33 -9.18 -5.75
CA THR A 185 25.03 -8.50 -5.88
C THR A 185 25.02 -7.18 -5.12
N SER A 186 24.07 -6.32 -5.45
CA SER A 186 23.74 -5.10 -4.71
C SER A 186 22.23 -4.90 -4.68
N CYS A 187 21.74 -4.17 -3.69
CA CYS A 187 20.33 -3.93 -3.49
C CYS A 187 20.05 -2.45 -3.28
N THR A 188 18.92 -1.99 -3.81
CA THR A 188 18.35 -0.67 -3.51
C THR A 188 16.86 -0.81 -3.28
N MET A 189 16.28 0.09 -2.48
CA MET A 189 14.85 0.15 -2.25
C MET A 189 14.33 1.57 -2.45
N GLU A 190 13.09 1.67 -2.91
CA GLU A 190 12.36 2.92 -3.05
C GLU A 190 10.93 2.76 -2.52
N GLN A 191 10.41 3.81 -1.92
CA GLN A 191 9.03 3.83 -1.43
C GLN A 191 8.11 4.35 -2.54
N ASN A 192 7.10 3.54 -2.89
CA ASN A 192 6.14 3.86 -3.95
C ASN A 192 4.76 4.26 -3.42
N GLY A 193 4.49 4.03 -2.15
CA GLY A 193 3.24 4.39 -1.49
C GLY A 193 3.40 4.43 0.03
N TYR A 194 2.64 5.31 0.68
CA TYR A 194 2.59 5.43 2.13
C TYR A 194 1.22 5.91 2.56
N TYR A 195 0.61 5.19 3.49
CA TYR A 195 -0.70 5.48 4.08
C TYR A 195 -0.52 5.37 5.60
N PRO A 196 -0.51 6.51 6.33
CA PRO A 196 -0.30 6.55 7.78
C PRO A 196 -1.43 5.90 8.59
#